data_67457302098f44573e47ba695de1db37
#
_entry.id   67457302098f44573e47ba695de1db37
#
_cell.length_a   1.000
_cell.length_b   1.000
_cell.length_c   1.000
_cell.angle_alpha   90.00
_cell.angle_beta   90.00
_cell.angle_gamma   90.00
#
_symmetry.space_group_name_H-M   'P 1'
#
loop_
_entity.id
_entity.type
_entity.pdbx_description
1 polymer ?
#
loop_
_entity_poly.entity_id
_entity_poly.type
_entity_poly.pdbx_seq_one_letter_code
_entity_poly.pdbx_strand_id
1 'polypeptide(L)'
;MKNSGIITLLIISLFALSYTLPDKVQKGYTAQELRELYGSGHQELWPKPHLFDEAKENFKDIGALPKPDFPKDNPYSKEKEELGKLLFFDPRLSKSGQISCANCHNPEIAWTDGNRVSFGHDRKQGNRNAPTILNIAFAKSLFWDGRAASIEDQVKGPIENPVEMNL
;
A
#
# COMPACT_ATOMS: atom_id res chain seq x y z
N MET A 1 -60.27 8.10 18.42
CA MET A 1 -58.85 8.27 18.79
C MET A 1 -58.27 7.00 19.45
N LYS A 2 -58.28 5.84 18.76
CA LYS A 2 -57.77 4.55 19.33
C LYS A 2 -56.75 3.81 18.43
N ASN A 3 -56.39 4.36 17.26
CA ASN A 3 -55.52 3.63 16.32
C ASN A 3 -54.03 4.11 16.29
N SER A 4 -53.72 5.18 17.02
CA SER A 4 -52.35 5.76 17.02
C SER A 4 -51.35 4.90 17.77
N GLY A 5 -51.76 4.20 18.85
CA GLY A 5 -50.90 3.37 19.67
C GLY A 5 -50.43 2.05 19.03
N ILE A 6 -51.29 1.45 18.18
CA ILE A 6 -51.02 0.20 17.50
C ILE A 6 -50.01 0.40 16.37
N ILE A 7 -50.07 1.52 15.65
CA ILE A 7 -49.13 1.84 14.58
C ILE A 7 -47.74 2.13 15.14
N THR A 8 -47.65 2.81 16.30
CA THR A 8 -46.39 3.11 16.95
C THR A 8 -45.69 1.83 17.48
N LEU A 9 -46.47 0.88 18.03
CA LEU A 9 -45.95 -0.41 18.47
C LEU A 9 -45.45 -1.28 17.30
N LEU A 10 -46.13 -1.28 16.16
CA LEU A 10 -45.70 -2.01 14.95
C LEU A 10 -44.43 -1.43 14.34
N ILE A 11 -44.25 -0.12 14.35
CA ILE A 11 -43.01 0.52 13.86
C ILE A 11 -41.81 0.19 14.78
N ILE A 12 -42.00 0.22 16.08
CA ILE A 12 -40.96 -0.15 17.03
C ILE A 12 -40.58 -1.63 16.90
N SER A 13 -41.53 -2.53 16.67
CA SER A 13 -41.25 -3.95 16.46
C SER A 13 -40.54 -4.24 15.12
N LEU A 14 -40.81 -3.48 14.08
CA LEU A 14 -40.10 -3.57 12.78
C LEU A 14 -38.67 -3.04 12.87
N PHE A 15 -38.42 -1.98 13.64
CA PHE A 15 -37.07 -1.49 13.90
C PHE A 15 -36.26 -2.43 14.82
N ALA A 16 -36.89 -3.09 15.77
CA ALA A 16 -36.22 -4.09 16.61
C ALA A 16 -35.83 -5.35 15.84
N LEU A 17 -36.56 -5.73 14.77
CA LEU A 17 -36.25 -6.88 13.92
C LEU A 17 -35.09 -6.61 12.96
N SER A 18 -34.77 -5.35 12.66
CA SER A 18 -33.67 -5.00 11.79
C SER A 18 -32.30 -5.00 12.47
N TYR A 19 -32.26 -5.14 13.81
CA TYR A 19 -31.04 -5.23 14.59
C TYR A 19 -30.73 -6.64 15.09
N THR A 20 -31.32 -7.68 14.52
CA THR A 20 -30.77 -9.02 14.71
C THR A 20 -29.44 -9.11 13.96
N LEU A 21 -28.35 -8.82 14.67
CA LEU A 21 -27.03 -9.18 14.22
C LEU A 21 -27.04 -10.65 13.80
N PRO A 22 -26.44 -11.00 12.65
CA PRO A 22 -26.38 -12.39 12.25
C PRO A 22 -25.76 -13.22 13.37
N ASP A 23 -26.40 -14.30 13.71
CA ASP A 23 -26.12 -15.21 14.86
C ASP A 23 -24.77 -15.94 14.77
N LYS A 24 -23.86 -15.44 13.94
CA LYS A 24 -22.46 -15.88 13.85
C LYS A 24 -21.53 -14.77 14.27
N VAL A 25 -21.65 -14.28 15.50
CA VAL A 25 -20.47 -13.71 16.16
C VAL A 25 -19.50 -14.86 16.28
N GLN A 26 -18.49 -14.85 15.45
CA GLN A 26 -17.39 -15.81 15.53
C GLN A 26 -16.88 -15.78 16.97
N LYS A 27 -16.83 -16.92 17.65
CA LYS A 27 -16.39 -17.04 19.04
C LYS A 27 -15.02 -16.33 19.14
N GLY A 28 -15.00 -15.18 19.80
CA GLY A 28 -13.78 -14.43 19.99
C GLY A 28 -12.81 -15.24 20.87
N TYR A 29 -11.53 -15.12 20.60
CA TYR A 29 -10.49 -15.71 21.43
C TYR A 29 -10.32 -14.87 22.71
N THR A 30 -10.09 -15.52 23.83
CA THR A 30 -9.65 -14.86 25.07
C THR A 30 -8.19 -14.39 24.90
N ALA A 31 -7.77 -13.43 25.72
CA ALA A 31 -6.39 -12.96 25.71
C ALA A 31 -5.37 -14.08 26.06
N GLN A 32 -5.79 -15.06 26.87
CA GLN A 32 -4.94 -16.20 27.21
C GLN A 32 -4.79 -17.15 26.01
N GLU A 33 -5.88 -17.52 25.34
CA GLU A 33 -5.84 -18.34 24.12
C GLU A 33 -4.97 -17.70 23.03
N LEU A 34 -5.09 -16.38 22.83
CA LEU A 34 -4.24 -15.67 21.86
C LEU A 34 -2.76 -15.72 22.23
N ARG A 35 -2.40 -15.56 23.52
CA ARG A 35 -1.01 -15.69 23.96
C ARG A 35 -0.45 -17.09 23.73
N GLU A 36 -1.24 -18.11 23.97
CA GLU A 36 -0.85 -19.50 23.75
C GLU A 36 -0.65 -19.78 22.26
N LEU A 37 -1.60 -19.36 21.42
CA LEU A 37 -1.54 -19.57 19.97
C LEU A 37 -0.37 -18.83 19.32
N TYR A 38 -0.22 -17.54 19.59
CA TYR A 38 0.88 -16.73 19.01
C TYR A 38 2.23 -17.07 19.64
N GLY A 39 2.28 -17.43 20.92
CA GLY A 39 3.48 -17.85 21.63
C GLY A 39 3.98 -19.26 21.27
N SER A 40 3.16 -20.06 20.60
CA SER A 40 3.52 -21.41 20.17
C SER A 40 4.68 -21.43 19.14
N GLY A 41 4.90 -20.35 18.40
CA GLY A 41 5.81 -20.30 17.27
C GLY A 41 5.31 -21.03 16.01
N HIS A 42 4.11 -21.62 16.06
CA HIS A 42 3.48 -22.37 14.99
C HIS A 42 2.41 -21.55 14.29
N GLN A 43 2.77 -20.94 13.17
CA GLN A 43 1.88 -20.04 12.41
C GLN A 43 0.59 -20.73 11.93
N GLU A 44 0.64 -22.04 11.67
CA GLU A 44 -0.52 -22.83 11.28
C GLU A 44 -1.61 -22.92 12.36
N LEU A 45 -1.24 -22.72 13.63
CA LEU A 45 -2.16 -22.70 14.77
C LEU A 45 -2.77 -21.32 15.05
N TRP A 46 -2.24 -20.27 14.41
CA TRP A 46 -2.72 -18.92 14.65
C TRP A 46 -4.17 -18.74 14.18
N PRO A 47 -4.94 -17.86 14.84
CA PRO A 47 -6.29 -17.53 14.43
C PRO A 47 -6.33 -17.13 12.95
N LYS A 48 -7.23 -17.73 12.19
CA LYS A 48 -7.41 -17.35 10.79
C LYS A 48 -8.10 -15.99 10.71
N PRO A 49 -7.70 -15.12 9.78
CA PRO A 49 -8.34 -13.83 9.61
C PRO A 49 -9.79 -13.99 9.17
N HIS A 50 -10.64 -13.09 9.66
CA HIS A 50 -12.01 -12.99 9.17
C HIS A 50 -11.98 -12.25 7.83
N LEU A 51 -12.27 -12.96 6.76
CA LEU A 51 -12.27 -12.43 5.39
C LEU A 51 -13.67 -12.39 4.83
N PHE A 52 -14.00 -11.33 4.10
CA PHE A 52 -15.16 -11.31 3.22
C PHE A 52 -14.97 -12.36 2.11
N ASP A 53 -16.07 -12.88 1.58
CA ASP A 53 -16.03 -13.97 0.61
C ASP A 53 -15.22 -13.60 -0.64
N GLU A 54 -15.34 -12.37 -1.11
CA GLU A 54 -14.61 -11.83 -2.26
C GLU A 54 -13.09 -11.76 -2.05
N ALA A 55 -12.66 -11.66 -0.79
CA ALA A 55 -11.24 -11.60 -0.46
C ALA A 55 -10.60 -12.98 -0.28
N LYS A 56 -11.39 -14.04 0.01
CA LYS A 56 -10.88 -15.37 0.36
C LYS A 56 -10.01 -16.00 -0.74
N GLU A 57 -10.44 -15.84 -2.00
CA GLU A 57 -9.73 -16.44 -3.16
C GLU A 57 -8.35 -15.85 -3.40
N ASN A 58 -8.16 -14.56 -3.06
CA ASN A 58 -6.94 -13.82 -3.31
C ASN A 58 -6.11 -13.57 -2.05
N PHE A 59 -6.60 -14.00 -0.89
CA PHE A 59 -5.91 -13.78 0.37
C PHE A 59 -4.62 -14.61 0.43
N LYS A 60 -3.54 -13.92 0.77
CA LYS A 60 -2.26 -14.52 1.16
C LYS A 60 -1.86 -13.93 2.48
N ASP A 61 -1.53 -14.77 3.43
CA ASP A 61 -1.06 -14.33 4.75
C ASP A 61 0.32 -13.65 4.63
N ILE A 62 0.65 -12.84 5.64
CA ILE A 62 1.96 -12.21 5.73
C ILE A 62 3.02 -13.31 5.85
N GLY A 63 4.06 -13.17 5.05
CA GLY A 63 5.16 -14.13 5.03
C GLY A 63 6.41 -13.51 4.42
N ALA A 64 7.45 -14.32 4.24
CA ALA A 64 8.65 -13.91 3.53
C ALA A 64 8.32 -13.53 2.09
N LEU A 65 8.85 -12.39 1.63
CA LEU A 65 8.71 -11.99 0.24
C LEU A 65 9.46 -12.99 -0.67
N PRO A 66 8.87 -13.36 -1.81
CA PRO A 66 9.56 -14.17 -2.79
C PRO A 66 10.73 -13.39 -3.41
N LYS A 67 11.52 -14.04 -4.25
CA LYS A 67 12.46 -13.32 -5.11
C LYS A 67 11.67 -12.43 -6.08
N PRO A 68 12.11 -11.18 -6.35
CA PRO A 68 11.44 -10.35 -7.35
C PRO A 68 11.59 -10.96 -8.74
N ASP A 69 10.53 -10.85 -9.54
CA ASP A 69 10.54 -11.20 -10.94
C ASP A 69 11.12 -10.04 -11.76
N PHE A 70 11.99 -10.36 -12.70
CA PHE A 70 12.56 -9.38 -13.63
C PHE A 70 11.93 -9.56 -15.02
N PRO A 71 11.64 -8.45 -15.74
CA PRO A 71 11.14 -8.53 -17.10
C PRO A 71 12.09 -9.32 -18.02
N LYS A 72 11.54 -10.08 -18.97
CA LYS A 72 12.35 -10.89 -19.92
C LYS A 72 13.25 -10.04 -20.79
N ASP A 73 12.79 -8.86 -21.15
CA ASP A 73 13.49 -7.86 -21.95
C ASP A 73 14.41 -6.97 -21.11
N ASN A 74 14.30 -7.03 -19.77
CA ASN A 74 15.18 -6.35 -18.83
C ASN A 74 15.63 -7.29 -17.70
N PRO A 75 16.35 -8.37 -18.00
CA PRO A 75 16.81 -9.33 -16.99
C PRO A 75 17.80 -8.69 -16.03
N TYR A 76 17.85 -9.22 -14.81
CA TYR A 76 18.83 -8.80 -13.81
C TYR A 76 20.26 -8.98 -14.28
N SER A 77 21.11 -7.99 -14.00
CA SER A 77 22.56 -8.15 -13.92
C SER A 77 23.13 -7.26 -12.82
N LYS A 78 24.28 -7.64 -12.31
CA LYS A 78 24.96 -6.90 -11.25
C LYS A 78 25.38 -5.51 -11.72
N GLU A 79 25.78 -5.37 -12.97
CA GLU A 79 26.20 -4.11 -13.57
C GLU A 79 25.00 -3.15 -13.72
N LYS A 80 23.82 -3.67 -14.07
CA LYS A 80 22.58 -2.87 -14.11
C LYS A 80 22.15 -2.39 -12.70
N GLU A 81 22.29 -3.25 -11.69
CA GLU A 81 22.00 -2.88 -10.32
C GLU A 81 22.90 -1.73 -9.86
N GLU A 82 24.21 -1.84 -10.08
CA GLU A 82 25.18 -0.80 -9.70
C GLU A 82 24.94 0.50 -10.49
N LEU A 83 24.67 0.41 -11.78
CA LEU A 83 24.33 1.59 -12.59
C LEU A 83 23.04 2.24 -12.07
N GLY A 84 21.99 1.46 -11.82
CA GLY A 84 20.72 1.96 -11.29
C GLY A 84 20.89 2.65 -9.94
N LYS A 85 21.73 2.10 -9.07
CA LYS A 85 22.08 2.71 -7.81
C LYS A 85 22.78 4.06 -8.00
N LEU A 86 23.74 4.16 -8.92
CA LEU A 86 24.41 5.43 -9.22
C LEU A 86 23.42 6.45 -9.76
N LEU A 87 22.57 6.06 -10.72
CA LEU A 87 21.56 6.92 -11.33
C LEU A 87 20.53 7.44 -10.32
N PHE A 88 20.15 6.62 -9.36
CA PHE A 88 19.19 7.00 -8.32
C PHE A 88 19.64 8.20 -7.47
N PHE A 89 20.92 8.33 -7.26
CA PHE A 89 21.54 9.43 -6.50
C PHE A 89 22.12 10.54 -7.40
N ASP A 90 22.08 10.39 -8.72
CA ASP A 90 22.72 11.32 -9.64
C ASP A 90 21.77 12.47 -10.00
N PRO A 91 22.05 13.71 -9.57
CA PRO A 91 21.20 14.87 -9.88
C PRO A 91 21.28 15.32 -11.36
N ARG A 92 22.26 14.82 -12.12
CA ARG A 92 22.40 15.13 -13.56
C ARG A 92 21.24 14.57 -14.40
N LEU A 93 20.43 13.68 -13.84
CA LEU A 93 19.18 13.23 -14.43
C LEU A 93 18.05 14.28 -14.33
N SER A 94 18.30 15.43 -13.76
CA SER A 94 17.35 16.54 -13.79
C SER A 94 17.90 17.71 -14.60
N LYS A 95 17.02 18.49 -15.20
CA LYS A 95 17.38 19.67 -16.02
C LYS A 95 18.25 20.68 -15.25
N SER A 96 18.00 20.85 -13.95
CA SER A 96 18.77 21.74 -13.09
C SER A 96 20.10 21.17 -12.64
N GLY A 97 20.31 19.86 -12.75
CA GLY A 97 21.42 19.16 -12.13
C GLY A 97 21.39 19.17 -10.60
N GLN A 98 20.22 19.39 -9.98
CA GLN A 98 20.08 19.54 -8.53
C GLN A 98 19.12 18.51 -7.89
N ILE A 99 18.29 17.86 -8.69
CA ILE A 99 17.27 16.91 -8.19
C ILE A 99 17.63 15.50 -8.65
N SER A 100 17.72 14.59 -7.70
CA SER A 100 17.84 13.14 -7.93
C SER A 100 16.61 12.42 -7.38
N CYS A 101 16.45 11.13 -7.66
CA CYS A 101 15.40 10.31 -7.07
C CYS A 101 15.47 10.32 -5.54
N ALA A 102 16.68 10.33 -4.98
CA ALA A 102 16.93 10.35 -3.54
C ALA A 102 16.43 11.63 -2.83
N ASN A 103 16.14 12.72 -3.56
CA ASN A 103 15.55 13.91 -2.94
C ASN A 103 14.12 13.67 -2.45
N CYS A 104 13.35 12.85 -3.18
CA CYS A 104 11.99 12.46 -2.81
C CYS A 104 11.92 11.09 -2.14
N HIS A 105 12.95 10.25 -2.32
CA HIS A 105 13.03 8.90 -1.78
C HIS A 105 14.33 8.72 -0.97
N ASN A 106 14.42 9.46 0.16
CA ASN A 106 15.61 9.43 1.01
C ASN A 106 15.68 8.16 1.84
N PRO A 107 16.78 7.36 1.74
CA PRO A 107 16.93 6.13 2.50
C PRO A 107 16.92 6.32 4.03
N GLU A 108 17.34 7.47 4.54
CA GLU A 108 17.37 7.76 5.98
C GLU A 108 15.99 7.96 6.60
N ILE A 109 14.97 8.24 5.79
CA ILE A 109 13.58 8.42 6.24
C ILE A 109 12.63 7.45 5.53
N ALA A 110 13.02 6.18 5.53
CA ALA A 110 12.26 5.06 4.98
C ALA A 110 11.94 5.22 3.48
N TRP A 111 12.85 5.83 2.70
CA TRP A 111 12.71 6.04 1.26
C TRP A 111 11.51 6.92 0.90
N THR A 112 11.22 7.91 1.74
CA THR A 112 10.29 9.02 1.50
C THR A 112 11.03 10.35 1.60
N ASP A 113 10.34 11.48 1.47
CA ASP A 113 10.90 12.81 1.77
C ASP A 113 10.36 13.42 3.08
N GLY A 114 9.47 12.70 3.78
CA GLY A 114 8.83 13.16 5.01
C GLY A 114 7.89 14.36 4.86
N ASN A 115 7.65 14.83 3.64
CA ASN A 115 6.79 15.98 3.36
C ASN A 115 5.37 15.55 2.99
N ARG A 116 4.40 16.43 3.20
CA ARG A 116 3.03 16.21 2.73
C ARG A 116 2.97 16.13 1.19
N VAL A 117 3.78 16.93 0.52
CA VAL A 117 4.00 16.94 -0.93
C VAL A 117 5.46 17.27 -1.21
N SER A 118 6.02 16.66 -2.24
CA SER A 118 7.43 16.81 -2.60
C SER A 118 7.72 18.12 -3.32
N PHE A 119 8.99 18.55 -3.27
CA PHE A 119 9.53 19.68 -4.05
C PHE A 119 10.53 19.15 -5.07
N GLY A 120 10.40 19.59 -6.31
CA GLY A 120 11.27 19.19 -7.41
C GLY A 120 11.97 20.37 -8.08
N HIS A 121 12.07 20.32 -9.42
CA HIS A 121 12.75 21.30 -10.25
C HIS A 121 12.28 22.73 -9.97
N ASP A 122 13.23 23.66 -9.83
CA ASP A 122 12.99 25.06 -9.47
C ASP A 122 12.19 25.24 -8.17
N ARG A 123 12.30 24.29 -7.23
CA ARG A 123 11.54 24.27 -5.97
C ARG A 123 10.01 24.27 -6.18
N LYS A 124 9.56 23.85 -7.33
CA LYS A 124 8.14 23.68 -7.61
C LYS A 124 7.57 22.59 -6.73
N GLN A 125 6.39 22.82 -6.18
CA GLN A 125 5.72 21.90 -5.31
C GLN A 125 4.85 20.93 -6.11
N GLY A 126 5.01 19.65 -5.88
CA GLY A 126 4.13 18.61 -6.36
C GLY A 126 2.76 18.65 -5.67
N ASN A 127 1.87 17.78 -6.09
CA ASN A 127 0.52 17.69 -5.55
C ASN A 127 0.25 16.41 -4.75
N ARG A 128 1.25 15.53 -4.63
CA ARG A 128 1.16 14.25 -3.93
C ARG A 128 2.40 14.03 -3.06
N ASN A 129 2.22 13.22 -2.02
CA ASN A 129 3.30 12.73 -1.18
C ASN A 129 4.16 11.71 -1.95
N ALA A 130 5.47 11.70 -1.70
CA ALA A 130 6.36 10.64 -2.16
C ALA A 130 6.22 9.40 -1.25
N PRO A 131 5.63 8.30 -1.74
CA PRO A 131 5.52 7.08 -0.94
C PRO A 131 6.88 6.42 -0.80
N THR A 132 7.01 5.54 0.19
CA THR A 132 8.17 4.67 0.28
C THR A 132 8.31 3.78 -0.97
N ILE A 133 9.56 3.51 -1.37
CA ILE A 133 9.86 2.54 -2.42
C ILE A 133 10.27 1.16 -1.86
N LEU A 134 10.18 0.96 -0.56
CA LEU A 134 10.43 -0.35 0.03
C LEU A 134 9.45 -1.38 -0.54
N ASN A 135 10.01 -2.51 -0.97
CA ASN A 135 9.25 -3.62 -1.55
C ASN A 135 8.46 -3.27 -2.83
N ILE A 136 8.81 -2.18 -3.50
CA ILE A 136 8.09 -1.70 -4.69
C ILE A 136 8.07 -2.71 -5.84
N ALA A 137 9.05 -3.62 -5.91
CA ALA A 137 9.10 -4.69 -6.91
C ALA A 137 7.89 -5.65 -6.87
N PHE A 138 7.13 -5.67 -5.76
CA PHE A 138 5.95 -6.51 -5.59
C PHE A 138 4.63 -5.77 -5.80
N ALA A 139 4.68 -4.48 -6.11
CA ALA A 139 3.49 -3.70 -6.42
C ALA A 139 2.93 -4.08 -7.79
N LYS A 140 1.61 -4.25 -7.88
CA LYS A 140 0.91 -4.60 -9.13
C LYS A 140 0.74 -3.40 -10.06
N SER A 141 0.74 -2.21 -9.53
CA SER A 141 0.63 -0.94 -10.26
C SER A 141 1.30 0.16 -9.43
N LEU A 142 1.76 1.20 -10.09
CA LEU A 142 2.60 2.24 -9.52
C LEU A 142 1.97 3.62 -9.71
N PHE A 143 2.47 4.61 -8.97
CA PHE A 143 1.82 5.85 -8.61
C PHE A 143 0.57 5.66 -7.74
N TRP A 144 0.12 6.74 -7.07
CA TRP A 144 -1.06 6.72 -6.22
C TRP A 144 -2.37 6.37 -6.95
N ASP A 145 -2.42 6.59 -8.25
CA ASP A 145 -3.56 6.32 -9.14
C ASP A 145 -3.38 5.03 -9.98
N GLY A 146 -2.30 4.30 -9.79
CA GLY A 146 -2.06 3.02 -10.46
C GLY A 146 -1.80 3.11 -11.96
N ARG A 147 -1.47 4.30 -12.51
CA ARG A 147 -1.35 4.53 -13.96
C ARG A 147 -0.15 3.88 -14.62
N ALA A 148 0.89 3.48 -13.87
CA ALA A 148 2.04 2.77 -14.42
C ALA A 148 1.96 1.28 -14.07
N ALA A 149 2.15 0.43 -15.08
CA ALA A 149 2.04 -1.02 -14.96
C ALA A 149 3.37 -1.70 -14.60
N SER A 150 4.51 -1.01 -14.73
CA SER A 150 5.84 -1.52 -14.41
C SER A 150 6.72 -0.42 -13.81
N ILE A 151 7.84 -0.83 -13.20
CA ILE A 151 8.85 0.11 -12.67
C ILE A 151 9.50 0.86 -13.83
N GLU A 152 9.78 0.20 -14.95
CA GLU A 152 10.36 0.79 -16.15
C GLU A 152 9.45 1.86 -16.78
N ASP A 153 8.14 1.71 -16.63
CA ASP A 153 7.18 2.71 -17.07
C ASP A 153 7.06 3.84 -16.06
N GLN A 154 7.04 3.52 -14.77
CA GLN A 154 6.91 4.50 -13.71
C GLN A 154 8.07 5.51 -13.69
N VAL A 155 9.32 5.07 -13.87
CA VAL A 155 10.51 5.92 -13.72
C VAL A 155 10.56 7.06 -14.74
N LYS A 156 9.95 6.91 -15.91
CA LYS A 156 9.87 7.96 -16.94
C LYS A 156 9.08 9.18 -16.45
N GLY A 157 8.00 8.92 -15.70
CA GLY A 157 7.14 9.99 -15.22
C GLY A 157 7.89 11.07 -14.43
N PRO A 158 8.56 10.77 -13.31
CA PRO A 158 9.33 11.77 -12.55
C PRO A 158 10.45 12.43 -13.35
N ILE A 159 11.13 11.69 -14.20
CA ILE A 159 12.23 12.22 -15.01
C ILE A 159 11.72 13.30 -15.98
N GLU A 160 10.62 13.05 -16.68
CA GLU A 160 10.06 13.95 -17.69
C GLU A 160 9.17 15.06 -17.11
N ASN A 161 8.68 14.89 -15.88
CA ASN A 161 7.73 15.82 -15.26
C ASN A 161 8.36 17.18 -14.98
N PRO A 162 7.83 18.30 -15.54
CA PRO A 162 8.39 19.65 -15.37
C PRO A 162 8.34 20.17 -13.93
N VAL A 163 7.61 19.52 -13.04
CA VAL A 163 7.56 19.85 -11.61
C VAL A 163 8.57 19.03 -10.81
N GLU A 164 8.91 17.80 -11.29
CA GLU A 164 9.80 16.90 -10.58
C GLU A 164 11.26 17.03 -11.05
N MET A 165 11.67 16.35 -12.09
CA MET A 165 13.08 16.40 -12.58
C MET A 165 13.25 17.23 -13.86
N ASN A 166 12.23 17.31 -14.72
CA ASN A 166 12.17 18.18 -15.91
C ASN A 166 13.32 17.95 -16.90
N LEU A 167 13.70 16.70 -17.13
CA LEU A 167 14.72 16.34 -18.12
C LEU A 167 14.14 16.35 -19.53
#